data_3387826ce0d7b3d8fa74a23a87e2685e
#
_entry.id   3387826ce0d7b3d8fa74a23a87e2685e
#
_cell.length_a   1.000
_cell.length_b   1.000
_cell.length_c   1.000
_cell.angle_alpha   90.00
_cell.angle_beta   90.00
_cell.angle_gamma   90.00
#
_symmetry.space_group_name_H-M   'P 1'
#
loop_
_entity.id
_entity.type
_entity.pdbx_description
1 polymer ?
#
loop_
_entity_poly.entity_id
_entity_poly.type
_entity_poly.pdbx_seq_one_letter_code
_entity_poly.pdbx_strand_id
1 'polypeptide(L)'
;VQGFEKIEKPFMNHFDLAVSNIPFGDVAVFDPEFSGSKDPARHSAARTIHNYFFLKSLDAVREGGIVAFITSQGVLDAPTNAPIREYMMNHTNLVGVARLPNNLFTDNAGTEVGSDLIILQKNSGKNGELYYNEKLFVQTEQTPIGTSVNGYVWSIGSLSHTDLIRSTDPYGKPAYKLLH
;
A
#
# COMPACT_ATOMS: atom_id res chain seq x y z
N VAL A 1 -0.30 -26.19 -0.78
CA VAL A 1 -0.12 -24.74 -0.56
C VAL A 1 1.19 -24.34 -1.23
N GLN A 2 1.16 -23.30 -2.06
CA GLN A 2 2.36 -22.76 -2.72
C GLN A 2 2.47 -21.27 -2.39
N GLY A 3 3.69 -20.72 -2.49
CA GLY A 3 3.96 -19.32 -2.30
C GLY A 3 3.31 -18.47 -3.40
N PHE A 4 2.95 -17.23 -3.06
CA PHE A 4 2.31 -16.28 -3.99
C PHE A 4 3.20 -15.94 -5.18
N GLU A 5 4.52 -15.97 -5.02
CA GLU A 5 5.51 -15.81 -6.09
C GLU A 5 5.45 -16.91 -7.17
N LYS A 6 4.83 -18.05 -6.84
CA LYS A 6 4.71 -19.22 -7.73
C LYS A 6 3.41 -19.25 -8.52
N ILE A 7 2.62 -18.17 -8.50
CA ILE A 7 1.42 -18.10 -9.37
C ILE A 7 1.87 -18.21 -10.82
N GLU A 8 1.35 -19.22 -11.50
CA GLU A 8 1.70 -19.55 -12.87
C GLU A 8 1.13 -18.53 -13.88
N LYS A 9 1.82 -18.37 -15.01
CA LYS A 9 1.42 -17.46 -16.09
C LYS A 9 -0.05 -17.59 -16.55
N PRO A 10 -0.67 -18.78 -16.62
CA PRO A 10 -2.09 -18.90 -16.98
C PRO A 10 -3.06 -18.16 -16.05
N PHE A 11 -2.64 -17.85 -14.82
CA PHE A 11 -3.45 -17.12 -13.84
C PHE A 11 -3.19 -15.61 -13.84
N MET A 12 -2.33 -15.12 -14.73
CA MET A 12 -2.17 -13.67 -14.94
C MET A 12 -3.37 -13.12 -15.72
N ASN A 13 -3.80 -11.91 -15.34
CA ASN A 13 -5.03 -11.28 -15.88
C ASN A 13 -6.29 -12.16 -15.75
N HIS A 14 -6.38 -12.94 -14.68
CA HIS A 14 -7.39 -13.99 -14.54
C HIS A 14 -8.46 -13.67 -13.50
N PHE A 15 -8.05 -13.19 -12.32
CA PHE A 15 -8.95 -13.06 -11.18
C PHE A 15 -9.77 -11.75 -11.24
N ASP A 16 -11.01 -11.81 -10.76
CA ASP A 16 -11.87 -10.63 -10.61
C ASP A 16 -11.47 -9.79 -9.41
N LEU A 17 -10.93 -10.45 -8.37
CA LEU A 17 -10.68 -9.86 -7.07
C LEU A 17 -9.46 -10.50 -6.39
N ALA A 18 -8.58 -9.67 -5.85
CA ALA A 18 -7.55 -10.05 -4.91
C ALA A 18 -7.77 -9.35 -3.57
N VAL A 19 -7.95 -10.11 -2.51
CA VAL A 19 -8.17 -9.60 -1.14
C VAL A 19 -7.16 -10.24 -0.20
N SER A 20 -6.51 -9.44 0.62
CA SER A 20 -5.61 -9.95 1.64
C SER A 20 -5.46 -8.97 2.81
N ASN A 21 -5.23 -9.54 4.00
CA ASN A 21 -4.53 -8.85 5.07
C ASN A 21 -3.06 -9.29 4.96
N ILE A 22 -2.20 -8.41 4.43
CA ILE A 22 -0.80 -8.75 4.18
C ILE A 22 -0.07 -8.87 5.52
N PRO A 23 0.66 -9.97 5.78
CA PRO A 23 1.41 -10.13 7.01
C PRO A 23 2.38 -8.97 7.23
N PHE A 24 2.40 -8.43 8.45
CA PHE A 24 3.38 -7.41 8.82
C PHE A 24 4.77 -8.04 8.95
N GLY A 25 5.76 -7.41 8.37
CA GLY A 25 7.15 -7.86 8.44
C GLY A 25 8.02 -7.23 7.37
N ASP A 26 9.28 -7.09 7.70
CA ASP A 26 10.30 -6.64 6.75
C ASP A 26 10.91 -7.87 6.05
N VAL A 27 10.16 -8.42 5.11
CA VAL A 27 10.50 -9.64 4.38
C VAL A 27 10.65 -9.32 2.91
N ALA A 28 11.81 -9.67 2.35
CA ALA A 28 12.03 -9.67 0.90
C ALA A 28 11.47 -10.93 0.27
N VAL A 29 10.95 -10.80 -0.95
CA VAL A 29 10.40 -11.92 -1.72
C VAL A 29 11.33 -12.23 -2.89
N PHE A 30 11.69 -13.50 -3.04
CA PHE A 30 12.47 -13.94 -4.18
C PHE A 30 11.55 -14.27 -5.36
N ASP A 31 11.43 -13.34 -6.28
CA ASP A 31 10.73 -13.51 -7.55
C ASP A 31 11.64 -13.03 -8.69
N PRO A 32 12.13 -13.94 -9.55
CA PRO A 32 13.04 -13.60 -10.66
C PRO A 32 12.45 -12.61 -11.67
N GLU A 33 11.12 -12.62 -11.89
CA GLU A 33 10.45 -11.68 -12.81
C GLU A 33 10.50 -10.25 -12.27
N PHE A 34 10.37 -10.09 -10.96
CA PHE A 34 10.48 -8.79 -10.30
C PHE A 34 11.93 -8.35 -10.15
N SER A 35 12.80 -9.23 -9.67
CA SER A 35 14.22 -8.93 -9.45
C SER A 35 14.98 -8.64 -10.75
N GLY A 36 14.58 -9.26 -11.86
CA GLY A 36 15.13 -9.04 -13.20
C GLY A 36 14.43 -7.94 -14.01
N SER A 37 13.41 -7.29 -13.45
CA SER A 37 12.65 -6.27 -14.17
C SER A 37 13.48 -5.02 -14.43
N LYS A 38 13.34 -4.45 -15.63
CA LYS A 38 13.89 -3.13 -16.00
C LYS A 38 13.09 -1.98 -15.42
N ASP A 39 11.85 -2.23 -14.99
CA ASP A 39 11.02 -1.26 -14.29
C ASP A 39 11.51 -1.11 -12.85
N PRO A 40 11.97 0.11 -12.44
CA PRO A 40 12.51 0.32 -11.10
C PRO A 40 11.51 0.04 -9.98
N ALA A 41 10.22 0.29 -10.20
CA ALA A 41 9.17 0.03 -9.23
C ALA A 41 9.01 -1.47 -9.00
N ARG A 42 8.94 -2.27 -10.06
CA ARG A 42 8.86 -3.73 -9.98
C ARG A 42 10.12 -4.32 -9.33
N HIS A 43 11.31 -3.87 -9.76
CA HIS A 43 12.57 -4.33 -9.17
C HIS A 43 12.64 -4.03 -7.66
N SER A 44 12.24 -2.84 -7.22
CA SER A 44 12.26 -2.46 -5.81
C SER A 44 11.17 -3.14 -4.98
N ALA A 45 10.03 -3.48 -5.60
CA ALA A 45 8.91 -4.12 -4.92
C ALA A 45 9.28 -5.46 -4.26
N ALA A 46 10.18 -6.23 -4.87
CA ALA A 46 10.64 -7.50 -4.30
C ALA A 46 11.35 -7.37 -2.94
N ARG A 47 11.75 -6.16 -2.55
CA ARG A 47 12.45 -5.91 -1.27
C ARG A 47 11.53 -5.88 -0.06
N THR A 48 10.23 -5.65 -0.26
CA THR A 48 9.25 -5.60 0.82
C THR A 48 8.00 -6.36 0.44
N ILE A 49 7.52 -7.23 1.34
CA ILE A 49 6.37 -8.09 1.09
C ILE A 49 5.11 -7.30 0.71
N HIS A 50 4.86 -6.15 1.35
CA HIS A 50 3.67 -5.33 1.06
C HIS A 50 3.67 -4.80 -0.37
N ASN A 51 4.77 -4.21 -0.81
CA ASN A 51 4.90 -3.67 -2.17
C ASN A 51 4.80 -4.78 -3.21
N TYR A 52 5.46 -5.91 -2.96
CA TYR A 52 5.40 -7.07 -3.84
C TYR A 52 3.97 -7.60 -4.01
N PHE A 53 3.22 -7.75 -2.92
CA PHE A 53 1.84 -8.23 -2.98
C PHE A 53 0.94 -7.33 -3.84
N PHE A 54 1.07 -6.01 -3.73
CA PHE A 54 0.31 -5.09 -4.58
C PHE A 54 0.62 -5.30 -6.07
N LEU A 55 1.88 -5.26 -6.44
CA LEU A 55 2.27 -5.34 -7.85
C LEU A 55 2.00 -6.72 -8.44
N LYS A 56 2.27 -7.79 -7.72
CA LYS A 56 1.97 -9.16 -8.15
C LYS A 56 0.47 -9.40 -8.30
N SER A 57 -0.34 -8.85 -7.40
CA SER A 57 -1.80 -8.96 -7.50
C SER A 57 -2.36 -8.18 -8.67
N LEU A 58 -1.77 -7.02 -9.02
CA LEU A 58 -2.14 -6.29 -10.22
C LEU A 58 -1.82 -7.07 -11.50
N ASP A 59 -0.76 -7.90 -11.51
CA ASP A 59 -0.51 -8.82 -12.62
C ASP A 59 -1.58 -9.93 -12.69
N ALA A 60 -2.04 -10.43 -11.54
CA ALA A 60 -2.95 -11.56 -11.44
C ALA A 60 -4.43 -11.21 -11.70
N VAL A 61 -4.89 -10.02 -11.34
CA VAL A 61 -6.26 -9.59 -11.62
C VAL A 61 -6.43 -9.17 -13.07
N ARG A 62 -7.63 -9.40 -13.62
CA ARG A 62 -8.00 -8.96 -14.98
C ARG A 62 -8.19 -7.44 -15.04
N GLU A 63 -8.26 -6.88 -16.23
CA GLU A 63 -8.69 -5.49 -16.43
C GLU A 63 -10.04 -5.23 -15.77
N GLY A 64 -10.15 -4.11 -15.03
CA GLY A 64 -11.30 -3.77 -14.22
C GLY A 64 -11.42 -4.58 -12.92
N GLY A 65 -10.56 -5.56 -12.69
CA GLY A 65 -10.50 -6.34 -11.45
C GLY A 65 -10.05 -5.49 -10.26
N ILE A 66 -10.39 -5.94 -9.06
CA ILE A 66 -10.18 -5.20 -7.81
C ILE A 66 -9.05 -5.84 -7.00
N VAL A 67 -8.19 -4.99 -6.44
CA VAL A 67 -7.24 -5.34 -5.38
C VAL A 67 -7.63 -4.58 -4.12
N ALA A 68 -7.89 -5.30 -3.02
CA ALA A 68 -8.31 -4.71 -1.75
C ALA A 68 -7.47 -5.31 -0.62
N PHE A 69 -6.51 -4.56 -0.12
CA PHE A 69 -5.55 -5.05 0.87
C PHE A 69 -5.51 -4.20 2.13
N ILE A 70 -5.44 -4.87 3.28
CA ILE A 70 -4.97 -4.28 4.52
C ILE A 70 -3.44 -4.43 4.56
N THR A 71 -2.75 -3.32 4.78
CA THR A 71 -1.29 -3.23 4.70
C THR A 71 -0.74 -2.34 5.82
N SER A 72 0.58 -2.38 6.05
CA SER A 72 1.21 -1.43 6.97
C SER A 72 1.09 0.00 6.43
N GLN A 73 0.94 0.97 7.32
CA GLN A 73 0.87 2.39 6.92
C GLN A 73 2.14 2.89 6.20
N GLY A 74 3.26 2.19 6.36
CA GLY A 74 4.51 2.52 5.65
C GLY A 74 4.40 2.45 4.13
N VAL A 75 3.47 1.67 3.57
CA VAL A 75 3.22 1.65 2.12
C VAL A 75 2.82 3.05 1.62
N LEU A 76 1.97 3.74 2.38
CA LEU A 76 1.53 5.09 2.04
C LEU A 76 2.44 6.19 2.58
N ASP A 77 2.90 6.08 3.84
CA ASP A 77 3.58 7.16 4.54
C ASP A 77 5.09 7.24 4.27
N ALA A 78 5.73 6.15 3.82
CA ALA A 78 7.16 6.18 3.56
C ALA A 78 7.47 6.91 2.23
N PRO A 79 8.28 7.99 2.24
CA PRO A 79 8.68 8.69 1.01
C PRO A 79 9.39 7.78 0.02
N THR A 80 10.15 6.80 0.50
CA THR A 80 10.89 5.82 -0.31
C THR A 80 9.99 4.92 -1.16
N ASN A 81 8.70 4.80 -0.81
CA ASN A 81 7.70 4.04 -1.55
C ASN A 81 6.97 4.86 -2.63
N ALA A 82 7.35 6.11 -2.85
CA ALA A 82 6.73 6.94 -3.90
C ALA A 82 6.74 6.27 -5.29
N PRO A 83 7.84 5.63 -5.77
CA PRO A 83 7.83 4.93 -7.06
C PRO A 83 6.81 3.79 -7.13
N ILE A 84 6.57 3.08 -6.02
CA ILE A 84 5.57 2.02 -5.94
C ILE A 84 4.15 2.61 -6.04
N ARG A 85 3.88 3.68 -5.31
CA ARG A 85 2.59 4.38 -5.37
C ARG A 85 2.33 4.98 -6.75
N GLU A 86 3.36 5.52 -7.39
CA GLU A 86 3.27 6.01 -8.77
C GLU A 86 2.95 4.88 -9.75
N TYR A 87 3.60 3.73 -9.62
CA TYR A 87 3.28 2.55 -10.42
C TYR A 87 1.82 2.13 -10.22
N MET A 88 1.34 2.06 -8.98
CA MET A 88 -0.06 1.74 -8.69
C MET A 88 -1.00 2.71 -9.41
N MET A 89 -0.77 4.01 -9.29
CA MET A 89 -1.68 5.02 -9.90
C MET A 89 -1.60 5.05 -11.42
N ASN A 90 -0.48 4.70 -12.02
CA ASN A 90 -0.35 4.59 -13.47
C ASN A 90 -1.04 3.34 -14.06
N HIS A 91 -1.35 2.34 -13.23
CA HIS A 91 -1.95 1.07 -13.66
C HIS A 91 -3.32 0.79 -13.04
N THR A 92 -3.84 1.70 -12.22
CA THR A 92 -5.13 1.54 -11.55
C THR A 92 -5.91 2.83 -11.46
N ASN A 93 -7.22 2.71 -11.25
CA ASN A 93 -8.04 3.77 -10.68
C ASN A 93 -8.05 3.62 -9.16
N LEU A 94 -7.87 4.71 -8.43
CA LEU A 94 -7.98 4.73 -6.98
C LEU A 94 -9.46 4.65 -6.59
N VAL A 95 -9.88 3.54 -5.98
CA VAL A 95 -11.26 3.36 -5.50
C VAL A 95 -11.41 3.96 -4.11
N GLY A 96 -10.47 3.70 -3.21
CA GLY A 96 -10.50 4.27 -1.87
C GLY A 96 -9.32 3.88 -1.00
N VAL A 97 -9.12 4.68 0.04
CA VAL A 97 -8.16 4.44 1.12
C VAL A 97 -8.84 4.74 2.43
N ALA A 98 -8.65 3.88 3.41
CA ALA A 98 -9.06 4.13 4.79
C ALA A 98 -7.91 3.80 5.73
N ARG A 99 -7.47 4.77 6.54
CA ARG A 99 -6.57 4.50 7.66
C ARG A 99 -7.36 3.84 8.77
N LEU A 100 -6.86 2.73 9.27
CA LEU A 100 -7.50 1.93 10.29
C LEU A 100 -6.96 2.32 11.68
N PRO A 101 -7.79 2.19 12.74
CA PRO A 101 -7.33 2.41 14.10
C PRO A 101 -6.13 1.54 14.45
N ASN A 102 -5.14 2.12 15.13
CA ASN A 102 -3.92 1.40 15.49
C ASN A 102 -4.16 0.22 16.44
N ASN A 103 -5.24 0.27 17.22
CA ASN A 103 -5.64 -0.77 18.14
C ASN A 103 -6.51 -1.88 17.52
N LEU A 104 -6.81 -1.81 16.22
CA LEU A 104 -7.70 -2.77 15.54
C LEU A 104 -7.22 -4.22 15.67
N PHE A 105 -5.91 -4.45 15.71
CA PHE A 105 -5.31 -5.77 15.77
C PHE A 105 -4.70 -6.12 17.14
N THR A 106 -4.89 -5.28 18.17
CA THR A 106 -4.28 -5.47 19.50
C THR A 106 -4.71 -6.77 20.13
N ASP A 107 -6.00 -7.12 20.05
CA ASP A 107 -6.57 -8.32 20.66
C ASP A 107 -6.05 -9.62 20.00
N ASN A 108 -5.69 -9.57 18.72
CA ASN A 108 -5.28 -10.75 17.96
C ASN A 108 -3.75 -10.85 17.78
N ALA A 109 -3.05 -9.73 17.72
CA ALA A 109 -1.62 -9.69 17.43
C ALA A 109 -0.77 -9.15 18.60
N GLY A 110 -1.39 -8.66 19.66
CA GLY A 110 -0.69 -8.13 20.85
C GLY A 110 0.11 -6.85 20.60
N THR A 111 -0.02 -6.23 19.43
CA THR A 111 0.71 -5.03 19.04
C THR A 111 -0.22 -3.98 18.42
N GLU A 112 0.02 -2.73 18.77
CA GLU A 112 -0.57 -1.59 18.07
C GLU A 112 0.23 -1.32 16.81
N VAL A 113 -0.39 -1.52 15.63
CA VAL A 113 0.25 -1.23 14.33
C VAL A 113 -0.64 -0.33 13.50
N GLY A 114 -0.03 0.69 12.92
CA GLY A 114 -0.70 1.52 11.93
C GLY A 114 -0.91 0.75 10.65
N SER A 115 -2.13 0.71 10.18
CA SER A 115 -2.53 -0.01 8.98
C SER A 115 -3.51 0.80 8.13
N ASP A 116 -3.51 0.49 6.84
CA ASP A 116 -4.38 1.11 5.84
C ASP A 116 -5.10 0.03 5.04
N LEU A 117 -6.38 0.24 4.77
CA LEU A 117 -7.11 -0.45 3.72
C LEU A 117 -6.95 0.34 2.42
N ILE A 118 -6.42 -0.29 1.39
CA ILE A 118 -6.24 0.29 0.06
C ILE A 118 -7.04 -0.52 -0.96
N ILE A 119 -7.87 0.16 -1.74
CA ILE A 119 -8.71 -0.47 -2.78
C ILE A 119 -8.40 0.17 -4.12
N LEU A 120 -7.94 -0.65 -5.05
CA LEU A 120 -7.53 -0.28 -6.40
C LEU A 120 -8.32 -1.08 -7.44
N GLN A 121 -8.65 -0.46 -8.57
CA GLN A 121 -9.21 -1.14 -9.73
C GLN A 121 -8.19 -1.12 -10.87
N LYS A 122 -7.83 -2.28 -11.41
CA LYS A 122 -6.87 -2.37 -12.50
C LYS A 122 -7.36 -1.62 -13.74
N ASN A 123 -6.50 -0.74 -14.25
CA ASN A 123 -6.70 0.02 -15.48
C ASN A 123 -5.35 0.24 -16.18
N SER A 124 -4.97 -0.69 -17.05
CA SER A 124 -3.72 -0.62 -17.81
C SER A 124 -3.77 0.39 -18.98
N GLY A 125 -4.95 0.92 -19.30
CA GLY A 125 -5.15 1.88 -20.36
C GLY A 125 -4.93 3.35 -19.99
N LYS A 126 -4.43 3.63 -18.75
CA LYS A 126 -4.13 5.00 -18.34
C LYS A 126 -2.96 5.57 -19.15
N ASN A 127 -3.09 6.82 -19.56
CA ASN A 127 -2.13 7.56 -20.39
C ASN A 127 -1.07 8.34 -19.56
N GLY A 128 -0.96 8.07 -18.27
CA GLY A 128 -0.03 8.74 -17.35
C GLY A 128 -0.60 10.02 -16.72
N GLU A 129 -1.81 10.45 -17.08
CA GLU A 129 -2.48 11.54 -16.39
C GLU A 129 -3.13 11.04 -15.09
N LEU A 130 -2.75 11.66 -13.98
CA LEU A 130 -3.30 11.36 -12.66
C LEU A 130 -4.31 12.43 -12.24
N TYR A 131 -5.44 11.99 -11.69
CA TYR A 131 -6.40 12.86 -11.02
C TYR A 131 -5.80 13.45 -9.74
N TYR A 132 -6.40 14.49 -9.21
CA TYR A 132 -5.91 15.19 -8.02
C TYR A 132 -5.71 14.26 -6.81
N ASN A 133 -6.71 13.43 -6.51
CA ASN A 133 -6.65 12.44 -5.43
C ASN A 133 -5.55 11.38 -5.66
N GLU A 134 -5.29 10.99 -6.89
CA GLU A 134 -4.22 10.05 -7.24
C GLU A 134 -2.83 10.67 -7.07
N LYS A 135 -2.68 11.96 -7.40
CA LYS A 135 -1.44 12.70 -7.11
C LYS A 135 -1.17 12.77 -5.62
N LEU A 136 -2.19 13.03 -4.81
CA LEU A 136 -2.09 13.00 -3.35
C LEU A 136 -1.73 11.61 -2.82
N PHE A 137 -2.25 10.54 -3.42
CA PHE A 137 -1.90 9.17 -3.06
C PHE A 137 -0.40 8.88 -3.29
N VAL A 138 0.21 9.43 -4.33
CA VAL A 138 1.65 9.26 -4.60
C VAL A 138 2.51 10.07 -3.63
N GLN A 139 2.08 11.28 -3.26
CA GLN A 139 2.85 12.26 -2.49
C GLN A 139 2.80 11.97 -0.98
N THR A 140 3.82 12.47 -0.30
CA THR A 140 3.85 12.53 1.17
C THR A 140 4.11 13.96 1.62
N GLU A 141 3.59 14.31 2.80
CA GLU A 141 3.75 15.60 3.44
C GLU A 141 4.49 15.44 4.76
N GLN A 142 5.18 16.50 5.19
CA GLN A 142 5.81 16.54 6.50
C GLN A 142 4.83 17.07 7.53
N THR A 143 4.66 16.32 8.61
CA THR A 143 3.82 16.74 9.72
C THR A 143 4.56 17.71 10.65
N PRO A 144 3.83 18.45 11.52
CA PRO A 144 4.45 19.35 12.51
C PRO A 144 5.41 18.66 13.50
N ILE A 145 5.34 17.35 13.66
CA ILE A 145 6.25 16.58 14.52
C ILE A 145 7.42 15.94 13.75
N GLY A 146 7.58 16.29 12.45
CA GLY A 146 8.69 15.83 11.63
C GLY A 146 8.54 14.41 11.07
N THR A 147 7.33 13.83 11.11
CA THR A 147 7.02 12.55 10.46
C THR A 147 6.49 12.78 9.06
N SER A 148 6.59 11.77 8.20
CA SER A 148 5.97 11.78 6.89
C SER A 148 4.59 11.13 6.96
N VAL A 149 3.63 11.68 6.23
CA VAL A 149 2.28 11.13 6.08
C VAL A 149 1.86 11.21 4.62
N ASN A 150 1.05 10.26 4.17
CA ASN A 150 0.52 10.26 2.81
C ASN A 150 -0.40 11.47 2.57
N GLY A 151 -0.24 12.14 1.44
CA GLY A 151 -1.02 13.33 1.10
C GLY A 151 -2.53 13.05 1.00
N TYR A 152 -2.93 11.88 0.48
CA TYR A 152 -4.34 11.49 0.42
C TYR A 152 -4.93 11.29 1.82
N VAL A 153 -4.22 10.56 2.69
CA VAL A 153 -4.66 10.32 4.08
C VAL A 153 -4.77 11.63 4.85
N TRP A 154 -3.82 12.56 4.63
CA TRP A 154 -3.77 13.84 5.32
C TRP A 154 -4.83 14.83 4.85
N SER A 155 -5.15 14.86 3.55
CA SER A 155 -5.97 15.93 2.94
C SER A 155 -7.40 15.48 2.59
N ILE A 156 -7.61 14.21 2.23
CA ILE A 156 -8.89 13.70 1.72
C ILE A 156 -9.42 12.59 2.62
N GLY A 157 -8.54 11.90 3.34
CA GLY A 157 -8.94 10.87 4.28
C GLY A 157 -10.02 11.40 5.22
N SER A 158 -10.99 10.56 5.56
CA SER A 158 -12.09 10.89 6.52
C SER A 158 -11.56 11.25 7.92
N LEU A 159 -10.26 11.35 8.07
CA LEU A 159 -9.58 11.73 9.29
C LEU A 159 -9.44 13.23 9.34
N SER A 160 -10.13 13.85 10.28
CA SER A 160 -9.75 15.19 10.68
C SER A 160 -8.38 15.12 11.37
N HIS A 161 -7.61 16.20 11.27
CA HIS A 161 -6.33 16.32 12.02
C HIS A 161 -6.50 16.10 13.54
N THR A 162 -7.74 16.16 14.04
CA THR A 162 -8.13 15.96 15.44
C THR A 162 -8.20 14.49 15.83
N ASP A 163 -8.36 13.58 14.85
CA ASP A 163 -8.48 12.15 15.12
C ASP A 163 -7.09 11.46 15.27
N LEU A 164 -6.04 12.17 14.85
CA LEU A 164 -4.67 11.68 14.95
C LEU A 164 -4.03 12.16 16.27
N ILE A 165 -3.69 11.23 17.14
CA ILE A 165 -3.04 11.48 18.41
C ILE A 165 -1.52 11.39 18.26
N ARG A 166 -0.81 12.39 18.79
CA ARG A 166 0.66 12.33 18.88
C ARG A 166 1.08 11.21 19.82
N SER A 167 2.01 10.38 19.35
CA SER A 167 2.51 9.22 20.07
C SER A 167 3.98 8.94 19.71
N THR A 168 4.48 7.81 20.13
CA THR A 168 5.75 7.25 19.68
C THR A 168 5.51 5.87 19.08
N ASP A 169 6.30 5.52 18.07
CA ASP A 169 6.32 4.18 17.51
C ASP A 169 7.05 3.19 18.44
N PRO A 170 7.01 1.88 18.19
CA PRO A 170 7.73 0.88 18.99
C PRO A 170 9.24 1.11 19.06
N TYR A 171 9.81 1.93 18.19
CA TYR A 171 11.24 2.26 18.15
C TYR A 171 11.56 3.61 18.82
N GLY A 172 10.57 4.24 19.47
CA GLY A 172 10.74 5.51 20.19
C GLY A 172 10.75 6.74 19.30
N LYS A 173 10.37 6.63 18.01
CA LYS A 173 10.28 7.78 17.09
C LYS A 173 8.90 8.45 17.18
N PRO A 174 8.83 9.79 16.96
CA PRO A 174 7.54 10.47 16.88
C PRO A 174 6.64 9.82 15.83
N ALA A 175 5.37 9.62 16.17
CA ALA A 175 4.38 9.03 15.31
C ALA A 175 3.00 9.63 15.56
N TYR A 176 2.09 9.46 14.60
CA TYR A 176 0.67 9.67 14.81
C TYR A 176 -0.05 8.33 14.90
N LYS A 177 -1.01 8.24 15.81
CA LYS A 177 -1.91 7.08 15.96
C LYS A 177 -3.34 7.51 15.77
N LEU A 178 -4.12 6.66 15.12
CA LEU A 178 -5.57 6.70 15.10
C LEU A 178 -6.09 5.68 16.12
N LEU A 179 -6.92 6.09 17.07
CA LEU A 179 -7.39 5.19 18.14
C LEU A 179 -8.85 4.75 17.98
N HIS A 180 -9.65 5.38 17.13
CA HIS A 180 -11.06 5.02 16.92
C HIS A 180 -11.51 5.37 15.49
#